data_4e2661e3ac2de751f4cd96640f4d3813
#
_entry.id   4e2661e3ac2de751f4cd96640f4d3813
#
_cell.length_a   1.000
_cell.length_b   1.000
_cell.length_c   1.000
_cell.angle_alpha   90.00
_cell.angle_beta   90.00
_cell.angle_gamma   90.00
#
_symmetry.space_group_name_H-M   'P 1'
#
loop_
_entity.id
_entity.type
_entity.pdbx_description
1 polymer ?
#
loop_
_entity_poly.entity_id
_entity_poly.type
_entity_poly.pdbx_seq_one_letter_code
_entity_poly.pdbx_strand_id
1 'polypeptide(L)'
;MKRFFTKTGIWLLAAAATIAVVLCVVSALSSGTGLLHNALGVIASPFRAAGSAVAGWIGGISQRFEDVETLQQENDELRQQIAELEEQLRQMEPAATENKELRQLLGLRQQRSDLVFEAARVTQRDVSNWASTLVLDRGSQHGVAIGDCAVDSAGNLVGAVTDVGLNWCRLSTVLATDSQFGARVFRTGETAVAGGDLALMAEGRLRLQYLSDSANLIKGDVIVTSGLGGYYPAGLVIGTVESVQTDDGGLARYAVLSPKCDVAAIQEMFIITDFDVIQ
;
A
#
# COMPACT_ATOMS: atom_id res chain seq x y z
N MET A 1 -32.81 -40.15 -9.20
CA MET A 1 -34.27 -40.00 -9.37
C MET A 1 -34.67 -40.01 -10.86
N LYS A 2 -34.36 -41.09 -11.64
CA LYS A 2 -34.58 -41.17 -13.08
C LYS A 2 -35.42 -42.39 -13.55
N ARG A 3 -36.34 -42.88 -12.70
CA ARG A 3 -37.12 -44.07 -13.00
C ARG A 3 -38.64 -43.93 -12.84
N PHE A 4 -39.19 -42.73 -12.63
CA PHE A 4 -40.64 -42.50 -12.53
C PHE A 4 -41.33 -42.04 -13.82
N PHE A 5 -40.61 -41.77 -14.85
CA PHE A 5 -41.16 -41.42 -16.21
C PHE A 5 -41.10 -42.63 -17.15
N THR A 6 -41.53 -43.77 -16.72
CA THR A 6 -41.83 -44.85 -17.64
C THR A 6 -43.23 -44.65 -18.25
N LYS A 7 -43.40 -45.10 -19.51
CA LYS A 7 -44.71 -45.01 -20.25
C LYS A 7 -45.94 -45.41 -19.41
N THR A 8 -45.79 -46.27 -18.43
CA THR A 8 -46.83 -46.70 -17.47
C THR A 8 -47.21 -45.60 -16.48
N GLY A 9 -46.29 -44.75 -15.99
CA GLY A 9 -46.61 -43.67 -15.07
C GLY A 9 -47.37 -42.53 -15.72
N ILE A 10 -47.07 -42.19 -16.96
CA ILE A 10 -47.80 -41.20 -17.77
C ILE A 10 -49.23 -41.70 -18.07
N TRP A 11 -49.39 -43.00 -18.36
CA TRP A 11 -50.71 -43.60 -18.58
C TRP A 11 -51.57 -43.60 -17.34
N LEU A 12 -51.00 -43.85 -16.15
CA LEU A 12 -51.69 -43.78 -14.88
C LEU A 12 -52.11 -42.35 -14.51
N LEU A 13 -51.30 -41.35 -14.80
CA LEU A 13 -51.65 -39.94 -14.63
C LEU A 13 -52.75 -39.52 -15.60
N ALA A 14 -52.70 -39.94 -16.87
CA ALA A 14 -53.72 -39.65 -17.86
C ALA A 14 -55.06 -40.32 -17.47
N ALA A 15 -55.04 -41.56 -17.01
CA ALA A 15 -56.22 -42.29 -16.50
C ALA A 15 -56.84 -41.60 -15.26
N ALA A 16 -56.01 -41.14 -14.34
CA ALA A 16 -56.47 -40.40 -13.13
C ALA A 16 -57.10 -39.03 -13.52
N ALA A 17 -56.51 -38.34 -14.48
CA ALA A 17 -57.03 -37.06 -14.97
C ALA A 17 -58.36 -37.26 -15.73
N THR A 18 -58.53 -38.31 -16.54
CA THR A 18 -59.78 -38.61 -17.24
C THR A 18 -60.90 -39.02 -16.26
N ILE A 19 -60.57 -39.79 -15.22
CA ILE A 19 -61.53 -40.15 -14.17
C ILE A 19 -61.98 -38.88 -13.42
N ALA A 20 -61.07 -37.96 -13.10
CA ALA A 20 -61.40 -36.71 -12.40
C ALA A 20 -62.30 -35.80 -13.27
N VAL A 21 -62.05 -35.72 -14.59
CA VAL A 21 -62.90 -34.97 -15.51
C VAL A 21 -64.28 -35.59 -15.65
N VAL A 22 -64.38 -36.91 -15.74
CA VAL A 22 -65.65 -37.66 -15.83
C VAL A 22 -66.48 -37.44 -14.55
N LEU A 23 -65.82 -37.50 -13.38
CA LEU A 23 -66.49 -37.21 -12.10
C LEU A 23 -66.95 -35.76 -11.98
N CYS A 24 -66.22 -34.79 -12.49
CA CYS A 24 -66.63 -33.41 -12.54
C CYS A 24 -67.87 -33.21 -13.47
N VAL A 25 -67.88 -33.84 -14.65
CA VAL A 25 -68.96 -33.75 -15.63
C VAL A 25 -70.23 -34.44 -15.05
N VAL A 26 -70.11 -35.60 -14.46
CA VAL A 26 -71.21 -36.31 -13.80
C VAL A 26 -71.77 -35.48 -12.62
N SER A 27 -70.90 -34.84 -11.84
CA SER A 27 -71.31 -33.93 -10.75
C SER A 27 -72.06 -32.69 -11.26
N ALA A 28 -71.71 -32.18 -12.44
CA ALA A 28 -72.33 -31.01 -13.06
C ALA A 28 -73.70 -31.36 -13.68
N LEU A 29 -73.90 -32.56 -14.15
CA LEU A 29 -75.09 -33.04 -14.80
C LEU A 29 -76.16 -33.61 -13.85
N SER A 30 -75.78 -33.98 -12.58
CA SER A 30 -76.73 -34.49 -11.58
C SER A 30 -77.21 -33.39 -10.66
N SER A 31 -78.01 -32.48 -11.21
CA SER A 31 -78.82 -31.52 -10.44
C SER A 31 -80.04 -32.20 -9.88
N GLY A 32 -79.91 -32.93 -8.76
CA GLY A 32 -81.03 -33.46 -8.04
C GLY A 32 -80.76 -34.51 -6.97
N THR A 33 -81.06 -34.12 -5.74
CA THR A 33 -81.20 -34.91 -4.51
C THR A 33 -79.98 -35.31 -3.68
N GLY A 34 -79.92 -34.76 -2.59
CA GLY A 34 -79.23 -34.67 -1.31
C GLY A 34 -78.37 -35.82 -0.74
N LEU A 35 -78.28 -37.02 -1.30
CA LEU A 35 -77.46 -38.08 -0.74
C LEU A 35 -76.09 -38.28 -1.38
N LEU A 36 -75.94 -37.86 -2.64
CA LEU A 36 -74.65 -37.92 -3.39
C LEU A 36 -73.71 -36.75 -3.06
N HIS A 37 -74.27 -35.66 -2.52
CA HIS A 37 -73.50 -34.45 -2.18
C HIS A 37 -72.59 -34.68 -0.96
N ASN A 38 -73.05 -35.51 0.00
CA ASN A 38 -72.26 -35.84 1.20
C ASN A 38 -71.12 -36.87 0.89
N ALA A 39 -71.35 -37.80 -0.03
CA ALA A 39 -70.33 -38.79 -0.36
C ALA A 39 -69.22 -38.20 -1.23
N LEU A 40 -69.55 -37.24 -2.14
CA LEU A 40 -68.55 -36.51 -2.95
C LEU A 40 -67.69 -35.53 -2.11
N GLY A 41 -68.29 -34.96 -1.03
CA GLY A 41 -67.58 -34.07 -0.12
C GLY A 41 -66.45 -34.78 0.65
N VAL A 42 -66.69 -36.04 1.05
CA VAL A 42 -65.69 -36.84 1.78
C VAL A 42 -64.54 -37.32 0.88
N ILE A 43 -64.84 -37.62 -0.40
CA ILE A 43 -63.82 -38.07 -1.35
C ILE A 43 -63.00 -36.86 -1.92
N ALA A 44 -63.58 -35.67 -2.02
CA ALA A 44 -62.95 -34.49 -2.52
C ALA A 44 -62.09 -33.76 -1.49
N SER A 45 -62.31 -34.04 -0.17
CA SER A 45 -61.56 -33.39 0.91
C SER A 45 -60.03 -33.63 0.90
N PRO A 46 -59.52 -34.86 0.63
CA PRO A 46 -58.08 -35.07 0.54
C PRO A 46 -57.43 -34.41 -0.68
N PHE A 47 -58.17 -34.27 -1.79
CA PHE A 47 -57.65 -33.59 -3.00
C PHE A 47 -57.57 -32.07 -2.83
N ARG A 48 -58.50 -31.46 -2.09
CA ARG A 48 -58.40 -30.05 -1.74
C ARG A 48 -57.25 -29.76 -0.77
N ALA A 49 -57.03 -30.63 0.19
CA ALA A 49 -55.91 -30.51 1.11
C ALA A 49 -54.57 -30.75 0.43
N ALA A 50 -54.47 -31.68 -0.53
CA ALA A 50 -53.26 -31.89 -1.33
C ALA A 50 -53.00 -30.72 -2.29
N GLY A 51 -54.02 -30.15 -2.92
CA GLY A 51 -53.90 -28.99 -3.79
C GLY A 51 -53.41 -27.74 -3.05
N SER A 52 -53.91 -27.46 -1.87
CA SER A 52 -53.46 -26.34 -1.05
C SER A 52 -52.05 -26.53 -0.47
N ALA A 53 -51.66 -27.77 -0.16
CA ALA A 53 -50.29 -28.08 0.28
C ALA A 53 -49.28 -27.91 -0.86
N VAL A 54 -49.63 -28.32 -2.09
CA VAL A 54 -48.74 -28.14 -3.25
C VAL A 54 -48.65 -26.64 -3.63
N ALA A 55 -49.76 -25.90 -3.58
CA ALA A 55 -49.72 -24.45 -3.84
C ALA A 55 -48.90 -23.68 -2.78
N GLY A 56 -49.03 -24.05 -1.51
CA GLY A 56 -48.22 -23.48 -0.45
C GLY A 56 -46.70 -23.83 -0.57
N TRP A 57 -46.42 -25.04 -1.06
CA TRP A 57 -45.02 -25.46 -1.28
C TRP A 57 -44.40 -24.74 -2.48
N ILE A 58 -45.12 -24.55 -3.58
CA ILE A 58 -44.67 -23.78 -4.75
C ILE A 58 -44.50 -22.30 -4.38
N GLY A 59 -45.44 -21.71 -3.62
CA GLY A 59 -45.34 -20.32 -3.14
C GLY A 59 -44.13 -20.09 -2.21
N GLY A 60 -43.82 -21.05 -1.32
CA GLY A 60 -42.66 -20.99 -0.45
C GLY A 60 -41.32 -21.15 -1.17
N ILE A 61 -41.30 -21.85 -2.29
CA ILE A 61 -40.13 -21.98 -3.16
C ILE A 61 -39.87 -20.68 -3.92
N SER A 62 -40.90 -20.07 -4.50
CA SER A 62 -40.76 -18.83 -5.27
C SER A 62 -40.28 -17.67 -4.39
N GLN A 63 -40.81 -17.52 -3.15
CA GLN A 63 -40.33 -16.53 -2.20
C GLN A 63 -38.87 -16.72 -1.83
N ARG A 64 -38.40 -17.95 -1.62
CA ARG A 64 -36.99 -18.22 -1.32
C ARG A 64 -36.05 -17.91 -2.49
N PHE A 65 -36.50 -18.05 -3.72
CA PHE A 65 -35.72 -17.67 -4.89
C PHE A 65 -35.66 -16.14 -5.05
N GLU A 66 -36.73 -15.44 -4.77
CA GLU A 66 -36.83 -14.00 -4.79
C GLU A 66 -35.92 -13.39 -3.68
N ASP A 67 -35.95 -13.98 -2.48
CA ASP A 67 -35.06 -13.58 -1.37
C ASP A 67 -33.58 -13.82 -1.69
N VAL A 68 -33.22 -14.90 -2.39
CA VAL A 68 -31.82 -15.19 -2.78
C VAL A 68 -31.37 -14.21 -3.88
N GLU A 69 -32.22 -13.89 -4.82
CA GLU A 69 -31.90 -12.96 -5.92
C GLU A 69 -31.73 -11.52 -5.41
N THR A 70 -32.58 -11.08 -4.48
CA THR A 70 -32.46 -9.77 -3.81
C THR A 70 -31.18 -9.70 -2.95
N LEU A 71 -30.87 -10.74 -2.19
CA LEU A 71 -29.63 -10.80 -1.41
C LEU A 71 -28.37 -10.84 -2.29
N GLN A 72 -28.44 -11.47 -3.44
CA GLN A 72 -27.34 -11.43 -4.42
C GLN A 72 -27.16 -10.04 -5.00
N GLN A 73 -28.25 -9.38 -5.39
CA GLN A 73 -28.20 -8.00 -5.89
C GLN A 73 -27.63 -7.03 -4.84
N GLU A 74 -28.12 -7.14 -3.60
CA GLU A 74 -27.60 -6.32 -2.49
C GLU A 74 -26.09 -6.58 -2.22
N ASN A 75 -25.67 -7.85 -2.30
CA ASN A 75 -24.27 -8.20 -2.15
C ASN A 75 -23.38 -7.64 -3.28
N ASP A 76 -23.88 -7.68 -4.51
CA ASP A 76 -23.16 -7.13 -5.66
C ASP A 76 -23.12 -5.59 -5.61
N GLU A 77 -24.19 -4.94 -5.16
CA GLU A 77 -24.24 -3.49 -4.94
C GLU A 77 -23.27 -3.06 -3.83
N LEU A 78 -23.26 -3.77 -2.70
CA LEU A 78 -22.31 -3.53 -1.62
C LEU A 78 -20.86 -3.73 -2.06
N ARG A 79 -20.58 -4.72 -2.89
CA ARG A 79 -19.24 -4.92 -3.46
C ARG A 79 -18.82 -3.78 -4.39
N GLN A 80 -19.75 -3.27 -5.19
CA GLN A 80 -19.48 -2.10 -6.02
C GLN A 80 -19.20 -0.86 -5.18
N GLN A 81 -19.96 -0.62 -4.11
CA GLN A 81 -19.73 0.49 -3.18
C GLN A 81 -18.37 0.36 -2.48
N ILE A 82 -18.00 -0.85 -2.06
CA ILE A 82 -16.67 -1.09 -1.47
C ILE A 82 -15.56 -0.78 -2.48
N ALA A 83 -15.67 -1.27 -3.72
CA ALA A 83 -14.69 -1.01 -4.76
C ALA A 83 -14.56 0.49 -5.09
N GLU A 84 -15.68 1.21 -5.11
CA GLU A 84 -15.70 2.66 -5.33
C GLU A 84 -15.05 3.42 -4.16
N LEU A 85 -15.37 3.05 -2.91
CA LEU A 85 -14.76 3.65 -1.73
C LEU A 85 -13.26 3.36 -1.63
N GLU A 86 -12.83 2.15 -1.97
CA GLU A 86 -11.41 1.78 -2.03
C GLU A 86 -10.67 2.58 -3.11
N GLU A 87 -11.31 2.84 -4.26
CA GLU A 87 -10.75 3.69 -5.30
C GLU A 87 -10.63 5.15 -4.85
N GLN A 88 -11.66 5.69 -4.17
CA GLN A 88 -11.62 7.04 -3.60
C GLN A 88 -10.52 7.16 -2.54
N LEU A 89 -10.35 6.15 -1.69
CA LEU A 89 -9.25 6.11 -0.72
C LEU A 89 -7.89 6.13 -1.41
N ARG A 90 -7.68 5.31 -2.45
CA ARG A 90 -6.43 5.31 -3.23
C ARG A 90 -6.14 6.65 -3.88
N GLN A 91 -7.17 7.36 -4.34
CA GLN A 91 -7.01 8.70 -4.93
C GLN A 91 -6.69 9.77 -3.89
N MET A 92 -7.16 9.61 -2.64
CA MET A 92 -6.89 10.56 -1.55
C MET A 92 -5.56 10.31 -0.84
N GLU A 93 -5.04 9.09 -0.86
CA GLU A 93 -3.82 8.69 -0.15
C GLU A 93 -2.58 9.51 -0.55
N PRO A 94 -2.33 9.80 -1.87
CA PRO A 94 -1.23 10.66 -2.27
C PRO A 94 -1.34 12.08 -1.71
N ALA A 95 -2.53 12.68 -1.76
CA ALA A 95 -2.76 14.02 -1.24
C ALA A 95 -2.58 14.11 0.28
N ALA A 96 -2.97 13.06 1.02
CA ALA A 96 -2.76 12.99 2.45
C ALA A 96 -1.27 12.86 2.79
N THR A 97 -0.52 12.08 2.01
CA THR A 97 0.93 11.91 2.16
C THR A 97 1.65 13.22 1.86
N GLU A 98 1.34 13.86 0.73
CA GLU A 98 1.89 15.16 0.35
C GLU A 98 1.61 16.23 1.43
N ASN A 99 0.38 16.28 1.99
CA ASN A 99 0.04 17.23 3.04
C ASN A 99 0.86 16.99 4.32
N LYS A 100 1.10 15.71 4.66
CA LYS A 100 1.95 15.35 5.81
C LYS A 100 3.40 15.80 5.59
N GLU A 101 3.94 15.58 4.40
CA GLU A 101 5.30 15.98 4.03
C GLU A 101 5.47 17.49 3.99
N LEU A 102 4.50 18.21 3.42
CA LEU A 102 4.48 19.68 3.43
C LEU A 102 4.45 20.24 4.85
N ARG A 103 3.69 19.63 5.76
CA ARG A 103 3.69 20.02 7.18
C ARG A 103 5.04 19.76 7.86
N GLN A 104 5.69 18.64 7.54
CA GLN A 104 7.02 18.32 8.04
C GLN A 104 8.06 19.32 7.50
N LEU A 105 8.00 19.66 6.20
CA LEU A 105 8.84 20.68 5.60
C LEU A 105 8.65 22.05 6.27
N LEU A 106 7.40 22.46 6.51
CA LEU A 106 7.13 23.70 7.22
C LEU A 106 7.75 23.70 8.63
N GLY A 107 7.67 22.58 9.34
CA GLY A 107 8.34 22.38 10.61
C GLY A 107 9.86 22.44 10.48
N LEU A 108 10.44 21.82 9.46
CA LEU A 108 11.87 21.84 9.18
C LEU A 108 12.35 23.27 8.86
N ARG A 109 11.64 24.00 8.01
CA ARG A 109 11.96 25.41 7.68
C ARG A 109 11.90 26.32 8.91
N GLN A 110 10.98 26.08 9.83
CA GLN A 110 10.91 26.83 11.09
C GLN A 110 12.09 26.53 12.01
N GLN A 111 12.59 25.30 12.02
CA GLN A 111 13.73 24.89 12.84
C GLN A 111 15.09 25.26 12.22
N ARG A 112 15.16 25.27 10.89
CA ARG A 112 16.38 25.50 10.11
C ARG A 112 16.13 26.65 9.11
N SER A 113 15.96 27.86 9.63
CA SER A 113 15.78 29.07 8.84
C SER A 113 17.05 29.51 8.10
N ASP A 114 18.18 28.89 8.41
CA ASP A 114 19.48 29.02 7.75
C ASP A 114 19.56 28.28 6.42
N LEU A 115 18.56 27.46 6.06
CA LEU A 115 18.54 26.64 4.86
C LEU A 115 17.42 27.03 3.89
N VAL A 116 17.72 27.07 2.60
CA VAL A 116 16.73 27.23 1.53
C VAL A 116 16.44 25.87 0.90
N PHE A 117 15.17 25.49 0.91
CA PHE A 117 14.72 24.19 0.44
C PHE A 117 13.92 24.30 -0.85
N GLU A 118 14.22 23.45 -1.83
CA GLU A 118 13.41 23.19 -3.02
C GLU A 118 12.87 21.77 -2.98
N ALA A 119 11.55 21.61 -3.06
CA ALA A 119 10.90 20.30 -3.05
C ALA A 119 11.10 19.60 -4.40
N ALA A 120 11.51 18.34 -4.39
CA ALA A 120 11.77 17.54 -5.58
C ALA A 120 11.20 16.13 -5.44
N ARG A 121 10.75 15.57 -6.56
CA ARG A 121 10.23 14.21 -6.64
C ARG A 121 11.17 13.30 -7.42
N VAL A 122 11.31 12.07 -6.98
CA VAL A 122 12.09 11.04 -7.67
C VAL A 122 11.32 10.59 -8.93
N THR A 123 11.92 10.82 -10.09
CA THR A 123 11.37 10.40 -11.39
C THR A 123 11.97 9.10 -11.89
N GLN A 124 13.22 8.82 -11.52
CA GLN A 124 13.93 7.60 -11.90
C GLN A 124 14.86 7.18 -10.78
N ARG A 125 15.00 5.89 -10.62
CA ARG A 125 15.90 5.27 -9.64
C ARG A 125 16.81 4.29 -10.36
N ASP A 126 18.10 4.44 -10.18
CA ASP A 126 19.10 3.48 -10.63
C ASP A 126 19.84 2.93 -9.40
N VAL A 127 19.56 1.68 -9.10
CA VAL A 127 20.19 0.96 -7.99
C VAL A 127 20.93 -0.22 -8.60
N SER A 128 22.20 -0.02 -8.87
CA SER A 128 23.12 -1.07 -9.31
C SER A 128 24.03 -1.49 -8.14
N ASN A 129 24.80 -2.56 -8.33
CA ASN A 129 25.76 -3.01 -7.32
C ASN A 129 26.92 -2.00 -7.05
N TRP A 130 26.99 -0.92 -7.82
CA TRP A 130 28.09 0.05 -7.79
C TRP A 130 27.62 1.48 -7.55
N ALA A 131 26.39 1.80 -7.90
CA ALA A 131 25.84 3.13 -7.82
C ALA A 131 24.42 3.09 -7.26
N SER A 132 24.13 4.00 -6.36
CA SER A 132 22.77 4.28 -5.89
C SER A 132 22.47 5.73 -6.26
N THR A 133 21.82 5.94 -7.42
CA THR A 133 21.51 7.25 -7.94
C THR A 133 20.02 7.44 -8.12
N LEU A 134 19.57 8.67 -7.91
CA LEU A 134 18.19 9.10 -8.09
C LEU A 134 18.17 10.23 -9.11
N VAL A 135 17.16 10.26 -9.97
CA VAL A 135 16.89 11.41 -10.84
C VAL A 135 15.65 12.11 -10.29
N LEU A 136 15.76 13.44 -10.17
CA LEU A 136 14.73 14.30 -9.60
C LEU A 136 14.14 15.21 -10.68
N ASP A 137 12.92 15.68 -10.50
CA ASP A 137 12.16 16.57 -11.38
C ASP A 137 12.50 18.07 -11.19
N ARG A 138 13.66 18.38 -10.61
CA ARG A 138 14.16 19.74 -10.40
C ARG A 138 15.55 19.89 -10.97
N GLY A 139 15.85 21.08 -11.50
CA GLY A 139 17.13 21.38 -12.12
C GLY A 139 17.52 22.84 -11.97
N SER A 140 18.40 23.33 -12.84
CA SER A 140 18.95 24.67 -12.75
C SER A 140 17.90 25.79 -12.82
N GLN A 141 16.73 25.56 -13.45
CA GLN A 141 15.61 26.51 -13.45
C GLN A 141 15.00 26.72 -12.06
N HIS A 142 15.23 25.78 -11.14
CA HIS A 142 14.74 25.80 -9.78
C HIS A 142 15.83 26.18 -8.76
N GLY A 143 16.97 26.67 -9.26
CA GLY A 143 18.10 27.06 -8.41
C GLY A 143 19.01 25.92 -7.98
N VAL A 144 18.78 24.69 -8.49
CA VAL A 144 19.60 23.52 -8.14
C VAL A 144 20.96 23.61 -8.83
N ALA A 145 22.02 23.35 -8.06
CA ALA A 145 23.41 23.32 -8.52
C ALA A 145 24.09 21.98 -8.17
N ILE A 146 25.18 21.70 -8.87
CA ILE A 146 26.04 20.55 -8.53
C ILE A 146 26.66 20.79 -7.16
N GLY A 147 26.61 19.78 -6.28
CA GLY A 147 27.08 19.85 -4.91
C GLY A 147 25.98 20.13 -3.87
N ASP A 148 24.80 20.59 -4.30
CA ASP A 148 23.66 20.73 -3.40
C ASP A 148 23.34 19.38 -2.75
N CYS A 149 22.98 19.40 -1.46
CA CYS A 149 22.58 18.20 -0.78
C CYS A 149 21.05 18.07 -0.70
N ALA A 150 20.58 16.84 -0.65
CA ALA A 150 19.17 16.54 -0.48
C ALA A 150 18.92 15.84 0.86
N VAL A 151 17.79 16.20 1.47
CA VAL A 151 17.31 15.65 2.73
C VAL A 151 15.90 15.07 2.58
N ASP A 152 15.56 14.12 3.41
CA ASP A 152 14.19 13.62 3.53
C ASP A 152 13.29 14.61 4.32
N SER A 153 12.02 14.29 4.45
CA SER A 153 11.04 15.11 5.18
C SER A 153 11.34 15.27 6.68
N ALA A 154 12.22 14.45 7.25
CA ALA A 154 12.69 14.54 8.62
C ALA A 154 14.01 15.30 8.77
N GLY A 155 14.63 15.75 7.66
CA GLY A 155 15.91 16.44 7.64
C GLY A 155 17.13 15.52 7.67
N ASN A 156 16.97 14.22 7.37
CA ASN A 156 18.08 13.30 7.25
C ASN A 156 18.71 13.40 5.86
N LEU A 157 20.04 13.30 5.79
CA LEU A 157 20.78 13.36 4.53
C LEU A 157 20.45 12.16 3.63
N VAL A 158 20.06 12.44 2.39
CA VAL A 158 19.81 11.43 1.35
C VAL A 158 21.00 11.30 0.41
N GLY A 159 21.63 12.40 0.04
CA GLY A 159 22.75 12.40 -0.89
C GLY A 159 23.14 13.81 -1.36
N ALA A 160 23.92 13.87 -2.42
CA ALA A 160 24.36 15.12 -3.06
C ALA A 160 24.14 15.10 -4.57
N VAL A 161 23.84 16.25 -5.14
CA VAL A 161 23.62 16.45 -6.58
C VAL A 161 24.95 16.35 -7.32
N THR A 162 25.02 15.46 -8.30
CA THR A 162 26.23 15.21 -9.11
C THR A 162 26.11 15.74 -10.53
N ASP A 163 24.88 15.87 -11.04
CA ASP A 163 24.64 16.35 -12.41
C ASP A 163 23.31 17.12 -12.45
N VAL A 164 23.27 18.20 -13.24
CA VAL A 164 22.11 19.13 -13.30
C VAL A 164 21.77 19.46 -14.73
N GLY A 165 20.53 19.15 -15.13
CA GLY A 165 19.92 19.65 -16.36
C GLY A 165 19.05 20.88 -16.10
N LEU A 166 18.28 21.31 -17.10
CA LEU A 166 17.36 22.44 -16.93
C LEU A 166 16.24 22.18 -15.93
N ASN A 167 15.59 21.02 -16.06
CA ASN A 167 14.40 20.62 -15.26
C ASN A 167 14.58 19.28 -14.55
N TRP A 168 15.80 18.77 -14.47
CA TRP A 168 16.13 17.54 -13.78
C TRP A 168 17.50 17.64 -13.14
N CYS A 169 17.75 16.85 -12.11
CA CYS A 169 19.09 16.63 -11.58
C CYS A 169 19.30 15.17 -11.19
N ARG A 170 20.55 14.75 -11.12
CA ARG A 170 20.98 13.44 -10.64
C ARG A 170 21.60 13.59 -9.26
N LEU A 171 21.11 12.78 -8.34
CA LEU A 171 21.59 12.71 -6.97
C LEU A 171 22.35 11.40 -6.76
N SER A 172 23.60 11.46 -6.27
CA SER A 172 24.29 10.30 -5.71
C SER A 172 23.90 10.16 -4.24
N THR A 173 23.36 9.01 -3.87
CA THR A 173 22.86 8.81 -2.51
C THR A 173 24.01 8.56 -1.52
N VAL A 174 23.73 8.65 -0.23
CA VAL A 174 24.71 8.35 0.83
C VAL A 174 25.27 6.93 0.74
N LEU A 175 24.56 5.99 0.13
CA LEU A 175 24.97 4.60 -0.06
C LEU A 175 25.90 4.39 -1.26
N ALA A 176 25.98 5.34 -2.18
CA ALA A 176 26.81 5.20 -3.37
C ALA A 176 28.29 5.17 -3.00
N THR A 177 29.06 4.30 -3.63
CA THR A 177 30.47 4.05 -3.28
C THR A 177 31.38 5.23 -3.57
N ASP A 178 30.97 6.15 -4.41
CA ASP A 178 31.64 7.41 -4.73
C ASP A 178 31.24 8.59 -3.83
N SER A 179 30.24 8.39 -2.97
CA SER A 179 29.75 9.41 -2.06
C SER A 179 30.58 9.46 -0.78
N GLN A 180 31.06 10.66 -0.42
CA GLN A 180 31.76 10.93 0.82
C GLN A 180 31.27 12.24 1.43
N PHE A 181 30.97 12.21 2.72
CA PHE A 181 30.45 13.36 3.47
C PHE A 181 31.30 13.59 4.72
N GLY A 182 31.74 14.84 4.90
CA GLY A 182 32.35 15.24 6.17
C GLY A 182 31.36 15.01 7.30
N ALA A 183 31.72 14.17 8.24
CA ALA A 183 30.87 13.72 9.32
C ALA A 183 31.41 14.16 10.70
N ARG A 184 30.51 14.21 11.67
CA ARG A 184 30.83 14.46 13.07
C ARG A 184 29.94 13.58 13.96
N VAL A 185 30.55 13.04 15.00
CA VAL A 185 29.78 12.36 16.06
C VAL A 185 29.03 13.41 16.87
N PHE A 186 27.71 13.34 16.91
CA PHE A 186 26.90 14.35 17.58
C PHE A 186 27.25 14.50 19.08
N ARG A 187 27.50 13.38 19.78
CA ARG A 187 27.75 13.34 21.22
C ARG A 187 29.16 13.86 21.59
N THR A 188 30.19 13.47 20.85
CA THR A 188 31.59 13.77 21.21
C THR A 188 32.19 14.95 20.45
N GLY A 189 31.59 15.31 19.31
CA GLY A 189 32.10 16.34 18.41
C GLY A 189 33.26 15.85 17.50
N GLU A 190 33.69 14.61 17.62
CA GLU A 190 34.79 14.03 16.83
C GLU A 190 34.42 14.01 15.35
N THR A 191 35.38 14.40 14.51
CA THR A 191 35.20 14.46 13.06
C THR A 191 35.64 13.16 12.40
N ALA A 192 34.95 12.80 11.33
CA ALA A 192 35.20 11.60 10.54
C ALA A 192 34.68 11.82 9.10
N VAL A 193 34.75 10.82 8.26
CA VAL A 193 34.14 10.83 6.93
C VAL A 193 33.17 9.66 6.83
N ALA A 194 31.92 9.94 6.51
CA ALA A 194 30.90 8.92 6.19
C ALA A 194 30.78 8.77 4.68
N GLY A 195 30.66 7.56 4.20
CA GLY A 195 30.49 7.30 2.79
C GLY A 195 30.02 5.88 2.48
N GLY A 196 29.70 5.65 1.22
CA GLY A 196 29.34 4.34 0.72
C GLY A 196 30.57 3.40 0.72
N ASP A 197 30.31 2.13 0.94
CA ASP A 197 31.30 1.06 0.88
C ASP A 197 30.72 -0.11 0.09
N LEU A 198 31.50 -0.68 -0.83
CA LEU A 198 31.03 -1.71 -1.74
C LEU A 198 30.47 -2.95 -1.02
N ALA A 199 31.12 -3.36 0.07
CA ALA A 199 30.70 -4.53 0.83
C ALA A 199 29.44 -4.22 1.67
N LEU A 200 29.31 -3.01 2.19
CA LEU A 200 28.21 -2.59 3.06
C LEU A 200 26.98 -2.10 2.30
N MET A 201 27.15 -1.63 1.08
CA MET A 201 26.06 -1.09 0.24
C MET A 201 24.97 -2.11 -0.01
N ALA A 202 25.30 -3.37 -0.26
CA ALA A 202 24.35 -4.46 -0.46
C ALA A 202 23.44 -4.69 0.77
N GLU A 203 23.93 -4.33 1.96
CA GLU A 203 23.19 -4.40 3.22
C GLU A 203 22.51 -3.07 3.58
N GLY A 204 22.60 -2.05 2.71
CA GLY A 204 22.07 -0.72 2.96
C GLY A 204 22.79 0.02 4.08
N ARG A 205 24.10 -0.20 4.25
CA ARG A 205 24.92 0.37 5.32
C ARG A 205 26.01 1.28 4.75
N LEU A 206 26.53 2.16 5.62
CA LEU A 206 27.60 3.12 5.32
C LEU A 206 28.83 2.78 6.15
N ARG A 207 29.97 3.28 5.68
CA ARG A 207 31.23 3.24 6.41
C ARG A 207 31.59 4.61 6.97
N LEU A 208 31.93 4.67 8.25
CA LEU A 208 32.54 5.84 8.88
C LEU A 208 34.02 5.57 9.06
N GLN A 209 34.86 6.39 8.43
CA GLN A 209 36.31 6.20 8.40
C GLN A 209 37.06 7.47 8.83
N TYR A 210 38.38 7.37 8.92
CA TYR A 210 39.25 8.43 9.42
C TYR A 210 38.92 8.83 10.86
N LEU A 211 38.62 7.82 11.68
CA LEU A 211 38.41 7.98 13.10
C LEU A 211 39.77 8.17 13.81
N SER A 212 39.83 9.07 14.79
CA SER A 212 40.99 9.16 15.68
C SER A 212 41.17 7.87 16.47
N ASP A 213 42.40 7.51 16.78
CA ASP A 213 42.73 6.35 17.66
C ASP A 213 42.07 6.48 19.05
N SER A 214 41.90 7.72 19.51
CA SER A 214 41.22 8.05 20.77
C SER A 214 39.70 8.14 20.66
N ALA A 215 39.15 7.93 19.46
CA ALA A 215 37.68 8.08 19.23
C ALA A 215 36.91 7.13 20.14
N ASN A 216 35.99 7.70 20.91
CA ASN A 216 35.11 6.97 21.81
C ASN A 216 33.72 6.85 21.20
N LEU A 217 33.62 5.97 20.17
CA LEU A 217 32.33 5.64 19.55
C LEU A 217 31.67 4.49 20.28
N ILE A 218 30.36 4.63 20.46
CA ILE A 218 29.50 3.57 20.98
C ILE A 218 28.35 3.28 20.01
N LYS A 219 27.83 2.08 20.07
CA LYS A 219 26.62 1.72 19.31
C LYS A 219 25.47 2.66 19.69
N GLY A 220 24.77 3.19 18.66
CA GLY A 220 23.67 4.15 18.83
C GLY A 220 24.11 5.62 18.75
N ASP A 221 25.42 5.93 18.66
CA ASP A 221 25.85 7.31 18.42
C ASP A 221 25.28 7.84 17.10
N VAL A 222 24.75 9.05 17.14
CA VAL A 222 24.22 9.74 15.96
C VAL A 222 25.36 10.42 15.23
N ILE A 223 25.42 10.22 13.93
CA ILE A 223 26.40 10.83 13.03
C ILE A 223 25.68 11.89 12.20
N VAL A 224 26.24 13.09 12.18
CA VAL A 224 25.72 14.26 11.47
C VAL A 224 26.79 14.82 10.54
N THR A 225 26.37 15.63 9.55
CA THR A 225 27.32 16.37 8.72
C THR A 225 28.13 17.36 9.55
N SER A 226 29.43 17.46 9.26
CA SER A 226 30.35 18.31 10.02
C SER A 226 30.23 19.80 9.66
N GLY A 227 29.82 20.13 8.44
CA GLY A 227 29.88 21.49 7.88
C GLY A 227 31.28 21.96 7.49
N LEU A 228 32.31 21.15 7.76
CA LEU A 228 33.68 21.49 7.43
C LEU A 228 33.90 21.55 5.91
N GLY A 229 34.60 22.58 5.47
CA GLY A 229 34.86 22.81 4.04
C GLY A 229 33.77 23.56 3.32
N GLY A 230 32.61 23.83 3.94
CA GLY A 230 31.52 24.62 3.36
C GLY A 230 30.78 23.96 2.19
N TYR A 231 30.99 22.66 1.97
CA TYR A 231 30.30 21.91 0.90
C TYR A 231 28.89 21.48 1.30
N TYR A 232 28.66 21.23 2.56
CA TYR A 232 27.38 20.77 3.10
C TYR A 232 27.01 21.50 4.37
N PRO A 233 25.73 21.79 4.63
CA PRO A 233 25.29 22.36 5.90
C PRO A 233 25.68 21.46 7.07
N ALA A 234 26.03 22.05 8.21
CA ALA A 234 26.30 21.30 9.42
C ALA A 234 25.01 20.75 10.07
N GLY A 235 25.11 19.57 10.70
CA GLY A 235 24.07 19.02 11.56
C GLY A 235 22.97 18.24 10.86
N LEU A 236 23.09 17.92 9.56
CA LEU A 236 22.20 16.98 8.89
C LEU A 236 22.48 15.56 9.38
N VAL A 237 21.44 14.81 9.76
CA VAL A 237 21.63 13.46 10.28
C VAL A 237 21.95 12.52 9.12
N ILE A 238 23.08 11.80 9.20
CA ILE A 238 23.49 10.77 8.22
C ILE A 238 22.95 9.41 8.66
N GLY A 239 23.19 9.02 9.90
CA GLY A 239 22.80 7.71 10.41
C GLY A 239 23.20 7.51 11.85
N THR A 240 23.13 6.26 12.29
CA THR A 240 23.53 5.83 13.65
C THR A 240 24.57 4.73 13.59
N VAL A 241 25.51 4.73 14.54
CA VAL A 241 26.54 3.70 14.68
C VAL A 241 25.89 2.37 15.05
N GLU A 242 26.10 1.35 14.24
CA GLU A 242 25.67 -0.02 14.49
C GLU A 242 26.76 -0.85 15.17
N SER A 243 27.97 -0.76 14.65
CA SER A 243 29.14 -1.44 15.21
C SER A 243 30.41 -0.66 14.90
N VAL A 244 31.44 -0.88 15.73
CA VAL A 244 32.80 -0.38 15.51
C VAL A 244 33.68 -1.57 15.22
N GLN A 245 34.46 -1.51 14.15
CA GLN A 245 35.31 -2.60 13.65
C GLN A 245 36.71 -2.08 13.40
N THR A 246 37.64 -3.00 13.26
CA THR A 246 39.01 -2.72 12.85
C THR A 246 39.23 -3.39 11.51
N ASP A 247 39.92 -2.71 10.62
CA ASP A 247 40.25 -3.21 9.28
C ASP A 247 41.13 -4.47 9.37
N ASP A 248 41.12 -5.32 8.33
CA ASP A 248 41.84 -6.60 8.28
C ASP A 248 43.35 -6.47 8.57
N GLY A 249 43.89 -5.28 8.33
CA GLY A 249 45.29 -4.95 8.67
C GLY A 249 45.54 -4.58 10.13
N GLY A 250 44.50 -4.41 10.94
CA GLY A 250 44.63 -4.01 12.38
C GLY A 250 45.07 -2.55 12.58
N LEU A 251 45.21 -1.77 11.51
CA LEU A 251 45.80 -0.44 11.52
C LEU A 251 44.77 0.70 11.53
N ALA A 252 43.57 0.48 11.03
CA ALA A 252 42.54 1.51 10.96
C ALA A 252 41.21 1.02 11.58
N ARG A 253 40.65 1.88 12.41
CA ARG A 253 39.28 1.66 12.95
C ARG A 253 38.26 2.32 12.05
N TYR A 254 37.15 1.65 11.86
CA TYR A 254 35.98 2.20 11.17
C TYR A 254 34.69 1.79 11.90
N ALA A 255 33.63 2.53 11.65
CA ALA A 255 32.33 2.15 12.14
C ALA A 255 31.37 1.85 10.97
N VAL A 256 30.49 0.89 11.18
CA VAL A 256 29.35 0.61 10.31
C VAL A 256 28.18 1.44 10.79
N LEU A 257 27.57 2.19 9.87
CA LEU A 257 26.43 3.04 10.14
C LEU A 257 25.16 2.48 9.46
N SER A 258 24.07 2.55 10.19
CA SER A 258 22.73 2.44 9.61
C SER A 258 22.25 3.83 9.19
N PRO A 259 21.99 4.08 7.88
CA PRO A 259 21.50 5.38 7.42
C PRO A 259 20.13 5.67 8.06
N LYS A 260 19.86 6.95 8.29
CA LYS A 260 18.57 7.34 8.89
C LYS A 260 17.47 7.50 7.86
N CYS A 261 17.82 7.80 6.60
CA CYS A 261 16.90 7.85 5.48
C CYS A 261 16.71 6.46 4.87
N ASP A 262 15.49 6.15 4.45
CA ASP A 262 15.21 4.97 3.62
C ASP A 262 15.37 5.32 2.13
N VAL A 263 16.60 5.15 1.62
CA VAL A 263 16.92 5.43 0.22
C VAL A 263 16.08 4.60 -0.75
N ALA A 264 15.65 3.41 -0.35
CA ALA A 264 14.88 2.51 -1.21
C ALA A 264 13.41 2.94 -1.37
N ALA A 265 12.80 3.51 -0.34
CA ALA A 265 11.39 3.85 -0.33
C ALA A 265 11.12 5.34 -0.63
N ILE A 266 12.13 6.22 -0.58
CA ILE A 266 11.95 7.66 -0.71
C ILE A 266 11.39 8.04 -2.09
N GLN A 267 10.33 8.83 -2.13
CA GLN A 267 9.69 9.33 -3.36
C GLN A 267 9.80 10.84 -3.49
N GLU A 268 9.77 11.54 -2.39
CA GLU A 268 9.89 13.00 -2.31
C GLU A 268 11.00 13.38 -1.35
N MET A 269 11.71 14.45 -1.67
CA MET A 269 12.82 14.96 -0.89
C MET A 269 12.98 16.45 -1.08
N PHE A 270 13.84 17.07 -0.32
CA PHE A 270 14.10 18.50 -0.36
C PHE A 270 15.58 18.74 -0.66
N ILE A 271 15.84 19.49 -1.74
CA ILE A 271 17.18 19.91 -2.12
C ILE A 271 17.49 21.21 -1.36
N ILE A 272 18.61 21.28 -0.70
CA ILE A 272 19.11 22.49 -0.04
C ILE A 272 19.91 23.25 -1.08
N THR A 273 19.31 24.35 -1.60
CA THR A 273 19.89 25.15 -2.68
C THR A 273 20.75 26.31 -2.18
N ASP A 274 20.61 26.68 -0.90
CA ASP A 274 21.44 27.71 -0.29
C ASP A 274 21.49 27.48 1.23
N PHE A 275 22.63 27.82 1.84
CA PHE A 275 22.83 27.73 3.29
C PHE A 275 23.95 28.63 3.79
N ASP A 276 23.85 29.10 5.02
CA ASP A 276 24.88 29.90 5.67
C ASP A 276 26.09 29.02 6.00
N VAL A 277 27.24 29.32 5.44
CA VAL A 277 28.51 28.67 5.78
C VAL A 277 29.01 29.21 7.13
N ILE A 278 28.93 28.38 8.17
CA ILE A 278 29.53 28.72 9.47
C ILE A 278 31.04 28.62 9.33
N GLN A 279 31.71 29.74 9.34
CA GLN A 279 33.18 29.85 9.36
C GLN A 279 33.76 29.55 10.73
#